data_539306b4b0e38f27aaa074f2ba24b637
#
_entry.id   539306b4b0e38f27aaa074f2ba24b637
#
_cell.length_a   1.000
_cell.length_b   1.000
_cell.length_c   1.000
_cell.angle_alpha   90.00
_cell.angle_beta   90.00
_cell.angle_gamma   90.00
#
_symmetry.space_group_name_H-M   'P 1'
#
loop_
_entity.id
_entity.type
_entity.pdbx_description
1 polymer ?
#
loop_
_entity_poly.entity_id
_entity_poly.type
_entity_poly.pdbx_seq_one_letter_code
_entity_poly.pdbx_strand_id
1 'polypeptide(L)'
;MKHTAKELKGNVNVSRTSPIKEFFILLSGVLGIVILVYVALGFAVDFIVPGLPSEIEQNLGSLYSGIYVNTEKTGAGIRLQKILDELVEKNSLINFKRQEESEYKVHLVPYSQANAIALPGGNIVVFSALIKEVDSENALAFVLAHDLGHFANKDHLRGLGRRLVLLSISTALLGADSSVSSFIMNSLLNVEMKFSRRQEAMADIWALDLLNRRYGHVSGASEFFKNMSKKEKRGRILYYFTTHPYPEDRINALEDRIQEKGYLEKEKIPLDKVFEDLPVVPSGSGK
;
A
#
# COMPACT_ATOMS: atom_id res chain seq x y z
N MET A 1 -61.87 -3.64 -58.53
CA MET A 1 -61.63 -4.16 -57.17
C MET A 1 -60.81 -3.12 -56.43
N LYS A 2 -61.35 -2.46 -55.37
CA LYS A 2 -60.58 -1.53 -54.51
C LYS A 2 -59.90 -2.39 -53.45
N HIS A 3 -58.56 -2.49 -53.49
CA HIS A 3 -57.77 -3.08 -52.42
C HIS A 3 -57.68 -2.06 -51.26
N THR A 4 -58.40 -2.31 -50.22
CA THR A 4 -58.19 -1.61 -48.92
C THR A 4 -57.10 -2.37 -48.15
N ALA A 5 -55.97 -1.72 -47.93
CA ALA A 5 -54.90 -2.24 -47.09
C ALA A 5 -55.44 -2.49 -45.66
N LYS A 6 -55.31 -3.72 -45.19
CA LYS A 6 -55.71 -4.09 -43.82
C LYS A 6 -54.71 -3.49 -42.83
N GLU A 7 -55.13 -2.59 -41.99
CA GLU A 7 -54.28 -2.05 -40.94
C GLU A 7 -53.81 -3.17 -40.00
N LEU A 8 -52.50 -3.28 -39.84
CA LEU A 8 -51.89 -4.22 -38.91
C LEU A 8 -52.23 -3.79 -37.49
N LYS A 9 -52.98 -4.58 -36.74
CA LYS A 9 -53.40 -4.34 -35.35
C LYS A 9 -52.25 -4.39 -34.33
N GLY A 10 -51.02 -4.48 -34.78
CA GLY A 10 -49.81 -4.45 -33.94
C GLY A 10 -48.58 -4.72 -34.78
N ASN A 11 -47.47 -4.15 -34.40
CA ASN A 11 -46.18 -4.42 -35.03
C ASN A 11 -45.58 -5.70 -34.39
N VAL A 12 -45.63 -6.83 -35.15
CA VAL A 12 -45.13 -8.12 -34.68
C VAL A 12 -43.60 -8.20 -34.58
N ASN A 13 -42.91 -7.20 -35.10
CA ASN A 13 -41.44 -7.09 -35.06
C ASN A 13 -40.90 -6.26 -33.91
N VAL A 14 -41.75 -5.76 -33.02
CA VAL A 14 -41.34 -4.98 -31.83
C VAL A 14 -41.58 -5.84 -30.59
N SER A 15 -40.52 -6.07 -29.82
CA SER A 15 -40.60 -6.71 -28.53
C SER A 15 -41.59 -5.95 -27.61
N ARG A 16 -42.45 -6.71 -26.89
CA ARG A 16 -43.41 -6.11 -25.94
C ARG A 16 -42.75 -5.64 -24.64
N THR A 17 -41.42 -5.75 -24.53
CA THR A 17 -40.67 -5.32 -23.35
C THR A 17 -40.33 -3.82 -23.45
N SER A 18 -40.31 -3.16 -22.30
CA SER A 18 -39.88 -1.76 -22.24
C SER A 18 -38.40 -1.63 -22.59
N PRO A 19 -38.00 -0.77 -23.54
CA PRO A 19 -36.58 -0.54 -23.88
C PRO A 19 -35.71 -0.19 -22.66
N ILE A 20 -36.30 0.52 -21.69
CA ILE A 20 -35.64 0.89 -20.43
C ILE A 20 -35.35 -0.37 -19.59
N LYS A 21 -36.30 -1.29 -19.51
CA LYS A 21 -36.10 -2.57 -18.78
C LYS A 21 -35.01 -3.40 -19.42
N GLU A 22 -35.01 -3.51 -20.76
CA GLU A 22 -33.99 -4.24 -21.51
C GLU A 22 -32.60 -3.60 -21.32
N PHE A 23 -32.52 -2.27 -21.37
CA PHE A 23 -31.28 -1.54 -21.10
C PHE A 23 -30.70 -1.90 -19.71
N PHE A 24 -31.53 -1.85 -18.66
CA PHE A 24 -31.05 -2.19 -17.30
C PHE A 24 -30.66 -3.67 -17.14
N ILE A 25 -31.35 -4.58 -17.81
CA ILE A 25 -30.98 -6.01 -17.81
C ILE A 25 -29.62 -6.20 -18.50
N LEU A 26 -29.43 -5.62 -19.67
CA LEU A 26 -28.17 -5.70 -20.41
C LEU A 26 -27.02 -5.03 -19.65
N LEU A 27 -27.26 -3.85 -19.11
CA LEU A 27 -26.27 -3.11 -18.28
C LEU A 27 -25.88 -3.94 -17.07
N SER A 28 -26.83 -4.52 -16.34
CA SER A 28 -26.57 -5.37 -15.19
C SER A 28 -25.79 -6.62 -15.58
N GLY A 29 -26.10 -7.22 -16.72
CA GLY A 29 -25.37 -8.37 -17.25
C GLY A 29 -23.91 -8.03 -17.56
N VAL A 30 -23.67 -6.92 -18.27
CA VAL A 30 -22.32 -6.45 -18.57
C VAL A 30 -21.56 -6.15 -17.28
N LEU A 31 -22.18 -5.42 -16.35
CA LEU A 31 -21.56 -5.09 -15.07
C LEU A 31 -21.21 -6.36 -14.27
N GLY A 32 -22.12 -7.34 -14.26
CA GLY A 32 -21.90 -8.65 -13.63
C GLY A 32 -20.68 -9.38 -14.22
N ILE A 33 -20.56 -9.39 -15.53
CA ILE A 33 -19.41 -10.00 -16.22
C ILE A 33 -18.11 -9.25 -15.86
N VAL A 34 -18.11 -7.92 -15.88
CA VAL A 34 -16.93 -7.11 -15.52
C VAL A 34 -16.48 -7.38 -14.08
N ILE A 35 -17.42 -7.44 -13.14
CA ILE A 35 -17.12 -7.76 -11.74
C ILE A 35 -16.55 -9.19 -11.63
N LEU A 36 -17.16 -10.16 -12.33
CA LEU A 36 -16.69 -11.55 -12.31
C LEU A 36 -15.27 -11.67 -12.85
N VAL A 37 -14.97 -11.01 -13.97
CA VAL A 37 -13.63 -10.97 -14.58
C VAL A 37 -12.64 -10.31 -13.62
N TYR A 38 -13.00 -9.17 -13.01
CA TYR A 38 -12.15 -8.49 -12.04
C TYR A 38 -11.82 -9.38 -10.84
N VAL A 39 -12.80 -10.05 -10.28
CA VAL A 39 -12.63 -10.96 -9.14
C VAL A 39 -11.75 -12.16 -9.54
N ALA A 40 -12.03 -12.78 -10.69
CA ALA A 40 -11.23 -13.92 -11.17
C ALA A 40 -9.76 -13.55 -11.41
N LEU A 41 -9.52 -12.39 -12.05
CA LEU A 41 -8.16 -11.88 -12.25
C LEU A 41 -7.49 -11.44 -10.94
N GLY A 42 -8.27 -10.93 -9.97
CA GLY A 42 -7.78 -10.65 -8.61
C GLY A 42 -7.27 -11.91 -7.90
N PHE A 43 -7.98 -13.03 -8.00
CA PHE A 43 -7.50 -14.33 -7.50
C PHE A 43 -6.26 -14.83 -8.26
N ALA A 44 -6.21 -14.62 -9.58
CA ALA A 44 -5.01 -14.94 -10.36
C ALA A 44 -3.78 -14.15 -9.89
N VAL A 45 -3.92 -12.86 -9.60
CA VAL A 45 -2.86 -12.04 -9.01
C VAL A 45 -2.40 -12.63 -7.66
N ASP A 46 -3.34 -12.98 -6.76
CA ASP A 46 -3.01 -13.55 -5.46
C ASP A 46 -2.28 -14.90 -5.56
N PHE A 47 -2.55 -15.67 -6.61
CA PHE A 47 -1.89 -16.95 -6.89
C PHE A 47 -0.51 -16.78 -7.53
N ILE A 48 -0.34 -15.83 -8.45
CA ILE A 48 0.88 -15.63 -9.23
C ILE A 48 1.95 -14.87 -8.42
N VAL A 49 1.54 -13.81 -7.70
CA VAL A 49 2.47 -12.90 -7.00
C VAL A 49 3.44 -13.60 -6.05
N PRO A 50 3.07 -14.61 -5.25
CA PRO A 50 4.03 -15.31 -4.39
C PRO A 50 5.18 -15.98 -5.15
N GLY A 51 4.93 -16.43 -6.38
CA GLY A 51 5.91 -17.10 -7.24
C GLY A 51 6.71 -16.16 -8.16
N LEU A 52 6.47 -14.84 -8.11
CA LEU A 52 7.21 -13.91 -8.97
C LEU A 52 8.71 -13.89 -8.64
N PRO A 53 9.58 -14.02 -9.66
CA PRO A 53 11.02 -13.85 -9.51
C PRO A 53 11.40 -12.46 -9.00
N SER A 54 12.51 -12.38 -8.27
CA SER A 54 13.02 -11.12 -7.70
C SER A 54 13.40 -10.11 -8.80
N GLU A 55 13.85 -10.56 -9.95
CA GLU A 55 14.23 -9.72 -11.08
C GLU A 55 13.04 -8.91 -11.62
N ILE A 56 11.85 -9.52 -11.67
CA ILE A 56 10.62 -8.81 -12.07
C ILE A 56 10.29 -7.72 -11.06
N GLU A 57 10.42 -8.04 -9.76
CA GLU A 57 10.18 -7.07 -8.70
C GLU A 57 11.17 -5.89 -8.75
N GLN A 58 12.46 -6.15 -9.01
CA GLN A 58 13.48 -5.12 -9.17
C GLN A 58 13.20 -4.24 -10.39
N ASN A 59 12.83 -4.83 -11.54
CA ASN A 59 12.46 -4.09 -12.74
C ASN A 59 11.24 -3.19 -12.51
N LEU A 60 10.25 -3.67 -11.76
CA LEU A 60 9.11 -2.84 -11.34
C LEU A 60 9.56 -1.70 -10.41
N GLY A 61 10.51 -1.95 -9.50
CA GLY A 61 11.08 -0.95 -8.60
C GLY A 61 11.75 0.20 -9.34
N SER A 62 12.43 -0.08 -10.45
CA SER A 62 13.10 0.94 -11.25
C SER A 62 12.14 2.00 -11.81
N LEU A 63 10.86 1.67 -12.02
CA LEU A 63 9.83 2.62 -12.48
C LEU A 63 9.56 3.74 -11.46
N TYR A 64 9.87 3.50 -10.19
CA TYR A 64 9.64 4.43 -9.09
C TYR A 64 10.90 5.18 -8.66
N SER A 65 12.04 4.93 -9.31
CA SER A 65 13.33 5.55 -8.95
C SER A 65 13.30 7.08 -8.94
N GLY A 66 12.47 7.70 -9.78
CA GLY A 66 12.27 9.15 -9.79
C GLY A 66 11.75 9.76 -8.48
N ILE A 67 11.13 8.94 -7.59
CA ILE A 67 10.59 9.42 -6.31
C ILE A 67 11.71 9.68 -5.30
N TYR A 68 12.83 8.96 -5.38
CA TYR A 68 13.88 8.96 -4.36
C TYR A 68 15.30 9.23 -4.88
N VAL A 69 15.44 9.77 -6.09
CA VAL A 69 16.75 10.14 -6.64
C VAL A 69 17.43 11.15 -5.70
N ASN A 70 18.68 10.84 -5.28
CA ASN A 70 19.57 11.66 -4.44
C ASN A 70 19.30 11.75 -2.93
N THR A 71 18.57 10.82 -2.33
CA THR A 71 18.21 10.88 -0.90
C THR A 71 19.19 10.15 0.04
N GLU A 72 20.06 9.28 -0.47
CA GLU A 72 20.81 8.29 0.32
C GLU A 72 22.05 8.82 1.07
N LYS A 73 22.49 10.05 0.80
CA LYS A 73 23.81 10.54 1.25
C LYS A 73 23.78 11.41 2.52
N THR A 74 22.64 11.56 3.16
CA THR A 74 22.55 12.35 4.40
C THR A 74 22.85 11.49 5.63
N GLY A 75 23.40 12.12 6.71
CA GLY A 75 23.60 11.40 7.97
C GLY A 75 22.33 10.74 8.50
N ALA A 76 21.17 11.39 8.31
CA ALA A 76 19.87 10.84 8.65
C ALA A 76 19.49 9.63 7.79
N GLY A 77 19.75 9.67 6.48
CA GLY A 77 19.52 8.53 5.58
C GLY A 77 20.38 7.32 5.94
N ILE A 78 21.67 7.55 6.25
CA ILE A 78 22.61 6.49 6.70
C ILE A 78 22.12 5.87 8.02
N ARG A 79 21.67 6.71 8.99
CA ARG A 79 21.13 6.21 10.26
C ARG A 79 19.87 5.39 10.08
N LEU A 80 18.98 5.84 9.22
CA LEU A 80 17.73 5.16 8.89
C LEU A 80 18.00 3.80 8.24
N GLN A 81 18.96 3.73 7.28
CA GLN A 81 19.39 2.47 6.65
C GLN A 81 19.96 1.50 7.70
N LYS A 82 20.79 2.00 8.62
CA LYS A 82 21.35 1.17 9.69
C LYS A 82 20.25 0.56 10.58
N ILE A 83 19.17 1.30 10.89
CA ILE A 83 18.03 0.77 11.63
C ILE A 83 17.36 -0.37 10.84
N LEU A 84 17.17 -0.17 9.52
CA LEU A 84 16.58 -1.18 8.65
C LEU A 84 17.45 -2.45 8.57
N ASP A 85 18.76 -2.29 8.36
CA ASP A 85 19.71 -3.41 8.27
C ASP A 85 19.70 -4.26 9.54
N GLU A 86 19.71 -3.62 10.72
CA GLU A 86 19.67 -4.32 12.00
C GLU A 86 18.33 -5.04 12.25
N LEU A 87 17.20 -4.57 11.67
CA LEU A 87 15.93 -5.29 11.68
C LEU A 87 15.97 -6.54 10.79
N VAL A 88 16.68 -6.48 9.67
CA VAL A 88 16.79 -7.58 8.70
C VAL A 88 17.80 -8.65 9.18
N GLU A 89 19.01 -8.24 9.61
CA GLU A 89 20.10 -9.15 9.99
C GLU A 89 19.76 -10.09 11.13
N LYS A 90 19.08 -9.60 12.17
CA LYS A 90 18.68 -10.42 13.33
C LYS A 90 17.55 -11.40 13.02
N ASN A 91 17.13 -11.54 11.77
CA ASN A 91 15.94 -12.26 11.40
C ASN A 91 16.17 -13.43 10.46
N SER A 92 16.86 -14.48 10.94
CA SER A 92 17.07 -15.74 10.21
C SER A 92 15.78 -16.52 9.86
N LEU A 93 14.61 -16.14 10.44
CA LEU A 93 13.31 -16.77 10.15
C LEU A 93 12.59 -16.08 9.00
N ILE A 94 12.95 -14.87 8.67
CA ILE A 94 12.59 -14.33 7.38
C ILE A 94 13.51 -15.09 6.42
N ASN A 95 13.00 -16.18 5.84
CA ASN A 95 13.51 -16.70 4.59
C ASN A 95 13.25 -15.65 3.50
N PHE A 96 13.76 -14.45 3.71
CA PHE A 96 14.22 -13.59 2.66
C PHE A 96 15.50 -14.25 2.11
N LYS A 97 15.38 -15.52 1.66
CA LYS A 97 16.18 -16.01 0.57
C LYS A 97 15.76 -15.23 -0.67
N ARG A 98 15.93 -13.92 -0.60
CA ARG A 98 16.35 -13.19 -1.76
C ARG A 98 17.72 -13.74 -2.07
N GLN A 99 17.81 -14.38 -3.24
CA GLN A 99 19.07 -14.70 -3.85
C GLN A 99 20.02 -13.51 -3.66
N GLU A 100 21.17 -13.74 -3.17
CA GLU A 100 22.35 -12.97 -2.76
C GLU A 100 22.53 -11.48 -3.15
N GLU A 101 21.60 -10.81 -3.85
CA GLU A 101 21.82 -9.45 -4.41
C GLU A 101 20.71 -8.41 -4.11
N SER A 102 19.67 -8.70 -3.34
CA SER A 102 18.62 -7.69 -3.09
C SER A 102 18.59 -7.23 -1.64
N GLU A 103 19.38 -6.21 -1.35
CA GLU A 103 19.31 -5.43 -0.11
C GLU A 103 18.01 -4.62 -0.05
N TYR A 104 17.38 -4.58 1.13
CA TYR A 104 16.36 -3.58 1.39
C TYR A 104 17.00 -2.21 1.52
N LYS A 105 16.42 -1.22 0.84
CA LYS A 105 16.92 0.16 0.86
C LYS A 105 15.87 1.10 1.39
N VAL A 106 16.28 2.00 2.27
CA VAL A 106 15.42 3.07 2.74
C VAL A 106 15.85 4.41 2.18
N HIS A 107 14.87 5.17 1.69
CA HIS A 107 15.05 6.47 1.08
C HIS A 107 14.35 7.53 1.90
N LEU A 108 15.10 8.47 2.47
CA LEU A 108 14.55 9.59 3.23
C LEU A 108 14.22 10.73 2.27
N VAL A 109 12.94 11.02 2.09
CA VAL A 109 12.46 12.07 1.20
C VAL A 109 11.93 13.26 2.00
N PRO A 110 12.40 14.50 1.76
CA PRO A 110 11.85 15.68 2.41
C PRO A 110 10.44 15.98 1.88
N TYR A 111 9.43 15.67 2.69
CA TYR A 111 8.03 15.84 2.31
C TYR A 111 7.17 16.23 3.52
N SER A 112 6.11 17.03 3.30
CA SER A 112 5.30 17.61 4.38
C SER A 112 4.20 16.70 4.93
N GLN A 113 3.88 15.63 4.23
CA GLN A 113 2.91 14.63 4.69
C GLN A 113 3.65 13.50 5.41
N ALA A 114 3.11 13.06 6.55
CA ALA A 114 3.69 11.94 7.29
C ALA A 114 3.30 10.63 6.61
N ASN A 115 4.29 9.90 6.07
CA ASN A 115 4.06 8.56 5.49
C ASN A 115 5.36 7.77 5.35
N ALA A 116 5.22 6.45 5.23
CA ALA A 116 6.22 5.53 4.71
C ALA A 116 5.56 4.66 3.65
N ILE A 117 6.32 4.22 2.64
CA ILE A 117 5.77 3.53 1.47
C ILE A 117 6.72 2.41 1.05
N ALA A 118 6.21 1.17 1.05
CA ALA A 118 6.90 0.01 0.51
C ALA A 118 6.74 -0.03 -1.02
N LEU A 119 7.83 0.10 -1.76
CA LEU A 119 7.89 0.07 -3.23
C LEU A 119 8.49 -1.25 -3.73
N PRO A 120 8.12 -1.72 -4.93
CA PRO A 120 8.77 -2.88 -5.52
C PRO A 120 10.30 -2.77 -5.53
N GLY A 121 11.00 -3.90 -5.54
CA GLY A 121 12.46 -3.93 -5.53
C GLY A 121 13.09 -3.79 -4.14
N GLY A 122 12.31 -3.87 -3.06
CA GLY A 122 12.82 -3.78 -1.69
C GLY A 122 13.07 -2.35 -1.22
N ASN A 123 12.48 -1.34 -1.87
CA ASN A 123 12.66 0.06 -1.53
C ASN A 123 11.58 0.53 -0.54
N ILE A 124 11.98 1.16 0.54
CA ILE A 124 11.10 1.85 1.50
C ILE A 124 11.37 3.34 1.39
N VAL A 125 10.35 4.12 1.06
CA VAL A 125 10.42 5.58 1.07
C VAL A 125 9.84 6.09 2.37
N VAL A 126 10.62 6.81 3.16
CA VAL A 126 10.18 7.44 4.41
C VAL A 126 10.17 8.95 4.23
N PHE A 127 9.03 9.56 4.48
CA PHE A 127 8.91 11.01 4.42
C PHE A 127 9.39 11.66 5.71
N SER A 128 10.16 12.74 5.60
CA SER A 128 10.74 13.44 6.75
C SER A 128 9.71 13.90 7.77
N ALA A 129 8.49 14.23 7.33
CA ALA A 129 7.40 14.58 8.25
C ALA A 129 6.98 13.41 9.15
N LEU A 130 7.09 12.14 8.72
CA LEU A 130 6.80 10.98 9.56
C LEU A 130 7.80 10.87 10.72
N ILE A 131 9.09 11.07 10.44
CA ILE A 131 10.13 11.02 11.47
C ILE A 131 9.91 12.07 12.56
N LYS A 132 9.40 13.26 12.18
CA LYS A 132 9.05 14.32 13.15
C LYS A 132 7.83 14.00 14.04
N GLU A 133 7.05 13.01 13.67
CA GLU A 133 5.87 12.60 14.42
C GLU A 133 6.14 11.43 15.38
N VAL A 134 7.25 10.72 15.23
CA VAL A 134 7.68 9.66 16.15
C VAL A 134 8.51 10.23 17.31
N ASP A 135 8.49 9.56 18.46
CA ASP A 135 9.13 10.01 19.70
C ASP A 135 10.35 9.18 20.12
N SER A 136 10.64 8.11 19.39
CA SER A 136 11.70 7.16 19.74
C SER A 136 12.20 6.40 18.53
N GLU A 137 13.42 5.86 18.63
CA GLU A 137 13.96 4.95 17.64
C GLU A 137 13.10 3.69 17.51
N ASN A 138 12.56 3.20 18.63
CA ASN A 138 11.70 2.02 18.63
C ASN A 138 10.41 2.24 17.81
N ALA A 139 9.78 3.42 17.91
CA ALA A 139 8.61 3.77 17.11
C ALA A 139 8.97 3.90 15.62
N LEU A 140 10.11 4.48 15.29
CA LEU A 140 10.61 4.56 13.90
C LEU A 140 10.92 3.16 13.35
N ALA A 141 11.57 2.32 14.16
CA ALA A 141 11.87 0.93 13.80
C ALA A 141 10.59 0.10 13.62
N PHE A 142 9.53 0.37 14.40
CA PHE A 142 8.23 -0.28 14.19
C PHE A 142 7.64 0.05 12.81
N VAL A 143 7.71 1.29 12.36
CA VAL A 143 7.24 1.67 11.01
C VAL A 143 8.02 0.92 9.93
N LEU A 144 9.37 0.90 10.02
CA LEU A 144 10.18 0.16 9.05
C LEU A 144 9.91 -1.35 9.08
N ALA A 145 9.72 -1.91 10.26
CA ALA A 145 9.39 -3.31 10.45
C ALA A 145 8.01 -3.67 9.91
N HIS A 146 7.04 -2.76 10.00
CA HIS A 146 5.71 -2.88 9.43
C HIS A 146 5.78 -2.92 7.89
N ASP A 147 6.55 -2.03 7.27
CA ASP A 147 6.76 -2.05 5.82
C ASP A 147 7.50 -3.33 5.37
N LEU A 148 8.46 -3.84 6.16
CA LEU A 148 9.05 -5.16 5.93
C LEU A 148 7.99 -6.28 5.98
N GLY A 149 6.99 -6.17 6.84
CA GLY A 149 5.83 -7.08 6.89
C GLY A 149 5.04 -7.10 5.57
N HIS A 150 4.80 -5.94 4.97
CA HIS A 150 4.18 -5.84 3.65
C HIS A 150 5.03 -6.47 2.53
N PHE A 151 6.37 -6.35 2.62
CA PHE A 151 7.26 -7.06 1.70
C PHE A 151 7.18 -8.57 1.89
N ALA A 152 7.21 -9.06 3.13
CA ALA A 152 7.10 -10.48 3.44
C ALA A 152 5.85 -11.12 2.84
N ASN A 153 4.73 -10.39 2.88
CA ASN A 153 3.45 -10.81 2.31
C ASN A 153 3.30 -10.47 0.82
N LYS A 154 4.26 -9.75 0.22
CA LYS A 154 4.18 -9.20 -1.15
C LYS A 154 2.93 -8.34 -1.39
N ASP A 155 2.46 -7.64 -0.38
CA ASP A 155 1.22 -6.84 -0.43
C ASP A 155 1.30 -5.72 -1.46
N HIS A 156 2.46 -5.06 -1.57
CA HIS A 156 2.75 -4.03 -2.57
C HIS A 156 2.62 -4.56 -4.00
N LEU A 157 3.08 -5.79 -4.28
CA LEU A 157 2.93 -6.42 -5.59
C LEU A 157 1.49 -6.85 -5.89
N ARG A 158 0.76 -7.34 -4.86
CA ARG A 158 -0.67 -7.66 -4.99
C ARG A 158 -1.48 -6.41 -5.30
N GLY A 159 -1.21 -5.30 -4.60
CA GLY A 159 -1.84 -4.01 -4.85
C GLY A 159 -1.58 -3.50 -6.26
N LEU A 160 -0.33 -3.55 -6.71
CA LEU A 160 0.08 -3.17 -8.07
C LEU A 160 -0.61 -4.07 -9.13
N GLY A 161 -0.59 -5.39 -8.95
CA GLY A 161 -1.21 -6.34 -9.85
C GLY A 161 -2.72 -6.10 -10.04
N ARG A 162 -3.44 -5.83 -8.94
CA ARG A 162 -4.88 -5.52 -9.02
C ARG A 162 -5.18 -4.21 -9.74
N ARG A 163 -4.31 -3.20 -9.60
CA ARG A 163 -4.44 -1.94 -10.37
C ARG A 163 -4.16 -2.15 -11.86
N LEU A 164 -3.19 -3.01 -12.21
CA LEU A 164 -2.93 -3.40 -13.60
C LEU A 164 -4.12 -4.14 -14.20
N VAL A 165 -4.79 -5.01 -13.45
CA VAL A 165 -6.04 -5.66 -13.87
C VAL A 165 -7.12 -4.62 -14.14
N LEU A 166 -7.34 -3.66 -13.23
CA LEU A 166 -8.31 -2.57 -13.44
C LEU A 166 -7.98 -1.74 -14.68
N LEU A 167 -6.70 -1.39 -14.87
CA LEU A 167 -6.25 -0.66 -16.04
C LEU A 167 -6.53 -1.45 -17.33
N SER A 168 -6.23 -2.74 -17.36
CA SER A 168 -6.48 -3.59 -18.52
C SER A 168 -7.96 -3.67 -18.86
N ILE A 169 -8.84 -3.85 -17.87
CA ILE A 169 -10.28 -3.87 -18.05
C ILE A 169 -10.79 -2.51 -18.56
N SER A 170 -10.36 -1.40 -17.93
CA SER A 170 -10.80 -0.07 -18.34
C SER A 170 -10.34 0.25 -19.77
N THR A 171 -9.11 -0.09 -20.12
CA THR A 171 -8.56 0.11 -21.46
C THR A 171 -9.30 -0.72 -22.52
N ALA A 172 -9.64 -1.96 -22.20
CA ALA A 172 -10.39 -2.83 -23.12
C ALA A 172 -11.82 -2.35 -23.36
N LEU A 173 -12.49 -1.77 -22.34
CA LEU A 173 -13.88 -1.33 -22.43
C LEU A 173 -14.03 0.11 -22.91
N LEU A 174 -13.14 1.01 -22.49
CA LEU A 174 -13.30 2.46 -22.66
C LEU A 174 -12.20 3.08 -23.54
N GLY A 175 -11.16 2.32 -23.88
CA GLY A 175 -9.98 2.80 -24.59
C GLY A 175 -8.88 3.31 -23.65
N ALA A 176 -7.64 3.29 -24.15
CA ALA A 176 -6.46 3.73 -23.39
C ALA A 176 -6.50 5.23 -23.02
N ASP A 177 -7.05 6.04 -23.93
CA ASP A 177 -7.14 7.50 -23.78
C ASP A 177 -8.35 7.96 -22.95
N SER A 178 -9.15 7.03 -22.39
CA SER A 178 -10.28 7.39 -21.56
C SER A 178 -9.83 8.04 -20.25
N SER A 179 -10.64 8.97 -19.73
CA SER A 179 -10.37 9.61 -18.43
C SER A 179 -10.23 8.59 -17.29
N VAL A 180 -10.97 7.47 -17.37
CA VAL A 180 -10.91 6.38 -16.39
C VAL A 180 -9.57 5.66 -16.47
N SER A 181 -9.13 5.27 -17.68
CA SER A 181 -7.83 4.61 -17.88
C SER A 181 -6.67 5.51 -17.46
N SER A 182 -6.72 6.80 -17.83
CA SER A 182 -5.73 7.81 -17.42
C SER A 182 -5.70 8.01 -15.90
N PHE A 183 -6.85 8.03 -15.22
CA PHE A 183 -6.92 8.13 -13.75
C PHE A 183 -6.29 6.89 -13.08
N ILE A 184 -6.58 5.68 -13.57
CA ILE A 184 -6.00 4.44 -13.03
C ILE A 184 -4.48 4.42 -13.28
N MET A 185 -4.01 4.81 -14.47
CA MET A 185 -2.59 4.91 -14.79
C MET A 185 -1.88 5.89 -13.84
N ASN A 186 -2.43 7.08 -13.64
CA ASN A 186 -1.88 8.05 -12.70
C ASN A 186 -1.85 7.51 -11.26
N SER A 187 -2.88 6.75 -10.86
CA SER A 187 -2.92 6.07 -9.55
C SER A 187 -1.84 4.99 -9.41
N LEU A 188 -1.46 4.31 -10.50
CA LEU A 188 -0.33 3.37 -10.50
C LEU A 188 1.00 4.08 -10.25
N LEU A 189 1.20 5.25 -10.88
CA LEU A 189 2.43 6.02 -10.78
C LEU A 189 2.55 6.77 -9.43
N ASN A 190 1.44 7.16 -8.82
CA ASN A 190 1.43 7.94 -7.56
C ASN A 190 1.55 7.08 -6.29
N VAL A 191 1.72 5.77 -6.40
CA VAL A 191 2.08 4.82 -5.32
C VAL A 191 1.20 4.84 -4.05
N GLU A 192 0.05 5.48 -4.07
CA GLU A 192 -0.89 5.44 -2.95
C GLU A 192 -1.57 4.07 -2.86
N MET A 193 -0.94 3.12 -2.16
CA MET A 193 -1.53 1.80 -1.90
C MET A 193 -2.33 1.84 -0.62
N LYS A 194 -3.56 1.32 -0.68
CA LYS A 194 -4.42 1.13 0.48
C LYS A 194 -4.46 -0.36 0.81
N PHE A 195 -4.11 -0.69 2.04
CA PHE A 195 -4.08 -2.07 2.49
C PHE A 195 -5.40 -2.47 3.15
N SER A 196 -5.73 -3.75 3.09
CA SER A 196 -6.89 -4.31 3.79
C SER A 196 -6.57 -4.53 5.27
N ARG A 197 -7.61 -4.61 6.13
CA ARG A 197 -7.44 -4.92 7.57
C ARG A 197 -6.58 -6.15 7.82
N ARG A 198 -6.71 -7.19 7.01
CA ARG A 198 -5.92 -8.42 7.15
C ARG A 198 -4.45 -8.19 6.84
N GLN A 199 -4.13 -7.43 5.79
CA GLN A 199 -2.76 -7.09 5.43
C GLN A 199 -2.10 -6.26 6.52
N GLU A 200 -2.80 -5.23 7.04
CA GLU A 200 -2.33 -4.42 8.15
C GLU A 200 -2.05 -5.26 9.40
N ALA A 201 -2.98 -6.14 9.79
CA ALA A 201 -2.81 -7.01 10.95
C ALA A 201 -1.61 -7.96 10.80
N MET A 202 -1.39 -8.51 9.60
CA MET A 202 -0.23 -9.35 9.33
C MET A 202 1.08 -8.56 9.36
N ALA A 203 1.10 -7.35 8.80
CA ALA A 203 2.27 -6.48 8.85
C ALA A 203 2.60 -6.04 10.29
N ASP A 204 1.59 -5.77 11.13
CA ASP A 204 1.76 -5.45 12.54
C ASP A 204 2.37 -6.62 13.34
N ILE A 205 1.91 -7.85 13.09
CA ILE A 205 2.48 -9.06 13.72
C ILE A 205 3.95 -9.19 13.35
N TRP A 206 4.29 -9.01 12.08
CA TRP A 206 5.69 -9.00 11.62
C TRP A 206 6.50 -7.92 12.31
N ALA A 207 5.96 -6.71 12.44
CA ALA A 207 6.62 -5.60 13.10
C ALA A 207 6.94 -5.89 14.57
N LEU A 208 5.99 -6.45 15.33
CA LEU A 208 6.22 -6.85 16.72
C LEU A 208 7.32 -7.90 16.84
N ASP A 209 7.27 -8.94 15.99
CA ASP A 209 8.28 -10.01 16.01
C ASP A 209 9.68 -9.45 15.70
N LEU A 210 9.80 -8.53 14.73
CA LEU A 210 11.06 -7.88 14.35
C LEU A 210 11.60 -6.99 15.47
N LEU A 211 10.74 -6.17 16.09
CA LEU A 211 11.13 -5.34 17.23
C LEU A 211 11.64 -6.18 18.40
N ASN A 212 10.88 -7.21 18.78
CA ASN A 212 11.27 -8.08 19.88
C ASN A 212 12.61 -8.75 19.65
N ARG A 213 12.90 -9.18 18.42
CA ARG A 213 14.19 -9.78 18.08
C ARG A 213 15.34 -8.80 18.12
N ARG A 214 15.10 -7.57 17.64
CA ARG A 214 16.14 -6.54 17.62
C ARG A 214 16.43 -6.02 19.02
N TYR A 215 15.39 -5.63 19.77
CA TYR A 215 15.52 -4.90 21.03
C TYR A 215 15.31 -5.77 22.28
N GLY A 216 14.74 -6.98 22.14
CA GLY A 216 14.29 -7.80 23.27
C GLY A 216 13.06 -7.23 23.99
N HIS A 217 12.32 -6.35 23.33
CA HIS A 217 11.06 -5.76 23.78
C HIS A 217 10.34 -5.09 22.59
N VAL A 218 9.08 -4.71 22.80
CA VAL A 218 8.22 -4.13 21.75
C VAL A 218 7.72 -2.71 22.07
N SER A 219 8.35 -2.04 23.03
CA SER A 219 8.00 -0.65 23.37
C SER A 219 8.06 0.25 22.15
N GLY A 220 7.14 1.19 22.03
CA GLY A 220 7.01 2.10 20.90
C GLY A 220 6.00 1.66 19.85
N ALA A 221 5.62 0.37 19.78
CA ALA A 221 4.70 -0.16 18.78
C ALA A 221 3.26 0.40 18.91
N SER A 222 2.58 0.12 20.03
CA SER A 222 1.21 0.64 20.25
C SER A 222 1.19 2.16 20.46
N GLU A 223 2.24 2.70 21.06
CA GLU A 223 2.39 4.14 21.31
C GLU A 223 2.49 4.94 20.00
N PHE A 224 3.11 4.38 18.97
CA PHE A 224 3.15 5.01 17.65
C PHE A 224 1.73 5.35 17.20
N PHE A 225 0.83 4.39 17.17
CA PHE A 225 -0.56 4.62 16.74
C PHE A 225 -1.33 5.54 17.70
N LYS A 226 -1.15 5.37 19.03
CA LYS A 226 -1.79 6.24 20.04
C LYS A 226 -1.37 7.70 19.87
N ASN A 227 -0.09 7.95 19.62
CA ASN A 227 0.43 9.29 19.41
C ASN A 227 -0.05 9.87 18.08
N MET A 228 -0.06 9.06 17.04
CA MET A 228 -0.56 9.45 15.72
C MET A 228 -2.05 9.77 15.77
N SER A 229 -2.88 8.93 16.39
CA SER A 229 -4.33 9.18 16.50
C SER A 229 -4.64 10.47 17.30
N LYS A 230 -3.91 10.76 18.37
CA LYS A 230 -4.07 12.02 19.11
C LYS A 230 -3.75 13.27 18.28
N LYS A 231 -2.86 13.14 17.31
CA LYS A 231 -2.41 14.21 16.41
C LYS A 231 -3.21 14.30 15.11
N GLU A 232 -4.10 13.35 14.84
CA GLU A 232 -4.88 13.23 13.57
C GLU A 232 -5.59 14.53 13.19
N LYS A 233 -6.04 15.33 14.19
CA LYS A 233 -6.66 16.64 13.97
C LYS A 233 -5.75 17.68 13.29
N ARG A 234 -4.45 17.39 13.12
CA ARG A 234 -3.46 18.32 12.53
C ARG A 234 -3.21 18.13 11.03
N GLY A 235 -3.99 17.27 10.36
CA GLY A 235 -3.99 17.14 8.88
C GLY A 235 -2.78 16.40 8.26
N ARG A 236 -1.58 16.51 8.82
CA ARG A 236 -0.36 15.86 8.27
C ARG A 236 -0.37 14.35 8.43
N ILE A 237 -0.96 13.88 9.51
CA ILE A 237 -0.99 12.47 9.92
C ILE A 237 -2.15 11.74 9.24
N LEU A 238 -3.19 12.44 8.86
CA LEU A 238 -4.32 11.87 8.13
C LEU A 238 -3.86 11.09 6.89
N TYR A 239 -2.78 11.55 6.26
CA TYR A 239 -2.24 10.90 5.07
C TYR A 239 -1.69 9.50 5.34
N TYR A 240 -1.00 9.27 6.47
CA TYR A 240 -0.56 7.93 6.88
C TYR A 240 -1.75 6.96 6.96
N PHE A 241 -2.84 7.37 7.60
CA PHE A 241 -4.03 6.53 7.74
C PHE A 241 -4.86 6.37 6.46
N THR A 242 -4.58 7.14 5.40
CA THR A 242 -5.19 6.88 4.08
C THR A 242 -4.60 5.63 3.42
N THR A 243 -3.34 5.35 3.67
CA THR A 243 -2.63 4.17 3.16
C THR A 243 -2.66 3.00 4.15
N HIS A 244 -2.55 3.29 5.46
CA HIS A 244 -2.55 2.32 6.57
C HIS A 244 -3.75 2.55 7.51
N PRO A 245 -4.97 2.12 7.12
CA PRO A 245 -6.20 2.43 7.83
C PRO A 245 -6.38 1.69 9.17
N TYR A 246 -7.45 2.04 9.88
CA TYR A 246 -7.94 1.35 11.08
C TYR A 246 -7.04 1.44 12.33
N PRO A 247 -6.60 2.64 12.75
CA PRO A 247 -5.64 2.77 13.85
C PRO A 247 -6.17 2.22 15.17
N GLU A 248 -7.46 2.38 15.49
CA GLU A 248 -8.06 1.91 16.76
C GLU A 248 -8.11 0.38 16.81
N ASP A 249 -8.59 -0.27 15.75
CA ASP A 249 -8.62 -1.75 15.67
C ASP A 249 -7.21 -2.33 15.81
N ARG A 250 -6.21 -1.65 15.23
CA ARG A 250 -4.81 -2.07 15.25
C ARG A 250 -4.19 -1.91 16.63
N ILE A 251 -4.46 -0.82 17.35
CA ILE A 251 -3.98 -0.63 18.73
C ILE A 251 -4.42 -1.80 19.60
N ASN A 252 -5.71 -2.13 19.58
CA ASN A 252 -6.27 -3.21 20.39
C ASN A 252 -5.63 -4.56 20.02
N ALA A 253 -5.53 -4.87 18.72
CA ALA A 253 -4.94 -6.12 18.24
C ALA A 253 -3.43 -6.23 18.59
N LEU A 254 -2.68 -5.13 18.57
CA LEU A 254 -1.29 -5.11 19.01
C LEU A 254 -1.15 -5.37 20.50
N GLU A 255 -1.99 -4.73 21.33
CA GLU A 255 -1.97 -4.91 22.80
C GLU A 255 -2.34 -6.36 23.18
N ASP A 256 -3.38 -6.91 22.54
CA ASP A 256 -3.77 -8.32 22.74
C ASP A 256 -2.60 -9.25 22.35
N ARG A 257 -1.95 -8.99 21.24
CA ARG A 257 -0.81 -9.79 20.77
C ARG A 257 0.39 -9.70 21.68
N ILE A 258 0.71 -8.51 22.21
CA ILE A 258 1.79 -8.29 23.18
C ILE A 258 1.54 -9.15 24.43
N GLN A 259 0.33 -9.14 24.95
CA GLN A 259 -0.08 -9.94 26.11
C GLN A 259 -0.02 -11.46 25.81
N GLU A 260 -0.61 -11.89 24.69
CA GLU A 260 -0.62 -13.30 24.28
C GLU A 260 0.80 -13.89 24.15
N LYS A 261 1.72 -13.13 23.59
CA LYS A 261 3.11 -13.56 23.38
C LYS A 261 4.01 -13.33 24.59
N GLY A 262 3.56 -12.59 25.58
CA GLY A 262 4.37 -12.20 26.73
C GLY A 262 5.55 -11.31 26.34
N TYR A 263 5.39 -10.47 25.32
CA TYR A 263 6.44 -9.54 24.90
C TYR A 263 6.67 -8.49 25.99
N LEU A 264 7.95 -8.17 26.22
CA LEU A 264 8.33 -7.21 27.23
C LEU A 264 8.17 -5.77 26.71
N GLU A 265 7.87 -4.86 27.63
CA GLU A 265 8.00 -3.42 27.43
C GLU A 265 9.13 -2.91 28.32
N LYS A 266 10.02 -2.09 27.77
CA LYS A 266 11.20 -1.52 28.44
C LYS A 266 11.34 -0.04 28.10
N GLU A 267 12.36 0.60 28.63
CA GLU A 267 12.72 1.97 28.28
C GLU A 267 13.01 2.07 26.77
N LYS A 268 12.46 3.11 26.13
CA LYS A 268 12.64 3.38 24.71
C LYS A 268 13.97 4.07 24.46
N ILE A 269 14.58 3.77 23.32
CA ILE A 269 15.77 4.46 22.85
C ILE A 269 15.33 5.83 22.28
N PRO A 270 15.88 6.94 22.76
CA PRO A 270 15.60 8.25 22.18
C PRO A 270 15.91 8.30 20.69
N LEU A 271 15.15 9.12 19.96
CA LEU A 271 15.42 9.36 18.55
C LEU A 271 16.79 10.04 18.39
N ASP A 272 17.58 9.58 17.42
CA ASP A 272 18.92 10.13 17.17
C ASP A 272 18.82 11.61 16.75
N LYS A 273 19.71 12.43 17.29
CA LYS A 273 19.76 13.88 17.01
C LYS A 273 19.90 14.21 15.53
N VAL A 274 20.45 13.30 14.72
CA VAL A 274 20.58 13.48 13.28
C VAL A 274 19.22 13.68 12.59
N PHE A 275 18.10 13.32 13.26
CA PHE A 275 16.74 13.50 12.75
C PHE A 275 16.06 14.81 13.18
N GLU A 276 16.68 15.63 14.05
CA GLU A 276 16.06 16.86 14.59
C GLU A 276 15.80 17.91 13.49
N ASP A 277 16.79 18.15 12.60
CA ASP A 277 16.78 19.24 11.62
C ASP A 277 16.40 18.77 10.20
N LEU A 278 15.54 17.78 10.08
CA LEU A 278 15.12 17.29 8.77
C LEU A 278 14.32 18.36 8.00
N PRO A 279 14.67 18.61 6.72
CA PRO A 279 13.88 19.50 5.87
C PRO A 279 12.48 18.92 5.61
N VAL A 280 11.48 19.80 5.56
CA VAL A 280 10.10 19.45 5.19
C VAL A 280 9.69 20.36 4.03
N VAL A 281 9.51 19.78 2.85
CA VAL A 281 9.12 20.50 1.64
C VAL A 281 7.60 20.37 1.46
N PRO A 282 6.86 21.47 1.21
CA PRO A 282 5.42 21.43 0.98
C PRO A 282 5.06 20.54 -0.23
N SER A 283 3.92 19.84 -0.14
CA SER A 283 3.34 19.11 -1.25
C SER A 283 3.04 20.09 -2.40
N GLY A 284 3.70 19.93 -3.55
CA GLY A 284 3.47 20.76 -4.75
C GLY A 284 4.66 21.58 -5.22
N SER A 285 5.82 21.52 -4.56
CA SER A 285 7.05 22.22 -5.01
C SER A 285 8.00 21.36 -5.87
N GLY A 286 7.62 20.14 -6.20
CA GLY A 286 8.33 19.29 -7.18
C GLY A 286 7.81 19.59 -8.59
N LYS A 287 8.58 20.36 -9.38
CA LYS A 287 8.41 20.47 -10.84
C LYS A 287 8.98 19.25 -11.50
#